data_7d4ceb5642b47f2808af5a04e9ee5988
#
_entry.id   7d4ceb5642b47f2808af5a04e9ee5988
#
_cell.length_a   1.000
_cell.length_b   1.000
_cell.length_c   1.000
_cell.angle_alpha   90.00
_cell.angle_beta   90.00
_cell.angle_gamma   90.00
#
_symmetry.space_group_name_H-M   'P 1'
#
loop_
_entity.id
_entity.type
_entity.pdbx_description
1 polymer ?
#
loop_
_entity_poly.entity_id
_entity_poly.type
_entity_poly.pdbx_seq_one_letter_code
_entity_poly.pdbx_strand_id
1 'polypeptide(L)'
;MAGHSKWHNIKNKKEATDAKKGKIFGQLSKQIRIAVKEGGSDNPQFNPTLRVVLDKAKAANMPKDNIQKAIDKGMGRSSDGSTFQEITYEAFGPGGVPLLIMVVTDNLNRAGGEVKHVLSRHNASIGSPGSAMYMFTRGEDQSYQPTMPLHVSDEDASKLETLISALEEIEDVEEIVSALQSSTGTAA
;
A
#
# COMPACT_ATOMS: atom_id res chain seq x y z
N MET A 1 39.25 4.99 -23.10
CA MET A 1 37.80 4.68 -23.11
C MET A 1 37.26 4.60 -21.68
N ALA A 2 36.98 5.75 -21.03
CA ALA A 2 36.58 5.82 -19.61
C ALA A 2 35.27 6.59 -19.39
N GLY A 3 34.44 6.74 -20.42
CA GLY A 3 33.23 7.57 -20.34
C GLY A 3 31.93 6.84 -19.94
N HIS A 4 31.81 5.54 -20.18
CA HIS A 4 30.55 4.81 -19.95
C HIS A 4 30.31 4.37 -18.49
N SER A 5 31.34 4.18 -17.69
CA SER A 5 31.24 3.73 -16.29
C SER A 5 30.65 4.81 -15.36
N LYS A 6 31.00 6.08 -15.56
CA LYS A 6 30.56 7.18 -14.71
C LYS A 6 29.08 7.51 -14.88
N TRP A 7 28.55 7.44 -16.10
CA TRP A 7 27.14 7.63 -16.42
C TRP A 7 26.25 6.51 -15.87
N HIS A 8 26.71 5.27 -15.93
CA HIS A 8 25.98 4.10 -15.42
C HIS A 8 25.86 4.17 -13.89
N ASN A 9 26.93 4.56 -13.19
CA ASN A 9 26.93 4.72 -11.74
C ASN A 9 26.07 5.89 -11.26
N ILE A 10 25.99 6.98 -12.04
CA ILE A 10 25.13 8.14 -11.72
C ILE A 10 23.65 7.77 -11.93
N LYS A 11 23.32 7.06 -13.00
CA LYS A 11 21.98 6.60 -13.30
C LYS A 11 21.47 5.66 -12.19
N ASN A 12 22.24 4.66 -11.83
CA ASN A 12 21.89 3.69 -10.77
C ASN A 12 21.72 4.36 -9.39
N LYS A 13 22.56 5.37 -9.05
CA LYS A 13 22.39 6.12 -7.80
C LYS A 13 21.15 7.00 -7.81
N LYS A 14 20.81 7.59 -8.94
CA LYS A 14 19.60 8.39 -9.09
C LYS A 14 18.35 7.53 -8.97
N GLU A 15 18.30 6.40 -9.68
CA GLU A 15 17.18 5.45 -9.62
C GLU A 15 16.96 4.91 -8.19
N ALA A 16 18.02 4.56 -7.46
CA ALA A 16 17.93 4.12 -6.06
C ALA A 16 17.46 5.24 -5.12
N THR A 17 17.82 6.50 -5.40
CA THR A 17 17.37 7.66 -4.62
C THR A 17 15.92 7.98 -4.93
N ASP A 18 15.50 7.87 -6.18
CA ASP A 18 14.13 8.15 -6.61
C ASP A 18 13.17 7.06 -6.11
N ALA A 19 13.57 5.78 -6.10
CA ALA A 19 12.81 4.69 -5.51
C ALA A 19 12.60 4.89 -3.98
N LYS A 20 13.65 5.30 -3.25
CA LYS A 20 13.53 5.62 -1.82
C LYS A 20 12.58 6.78 -1.55
N LYS A 21 12.63 7.84 -2.38
CA LYS A 21 11.69 8.97 -2.28
C LYS A 21 10.26 8.54 -2.60
N GLY A 22 10.07 7.70 -3.62
CA GLY A 22 8.76 7.14 -3.96
C GLY A 22 8.12 6.41 -2.79
N LYS A 23 8.88 5.53 -2.13
CA LYS A 23 8.41 4.80 -0.93
C LYS A 23 8.05 5.75 0.22
N ILE A 24 8.89 6.76 0.49
CA ILE A 24 8.61 7.76 1.55
C ILE A 24 7.35 8.56 1.21
N PHE A 25 7.19 8.99 -0.04
CA PHE A 25 6.01 9.76 -0.45
C PHE A 25 4.74 8.92 -0.41
N GLY A 26 4.79 7.63 -0.78
CA GLY A 26 3.68 6.69 -0.64
C GLY A 26 3.22 6.55 0.82
N GLN A 27 4.17 6.34 1.74
CA GLN A 27 3.87 6.26 3.17
C GLN A 27 3.28 7.56 3.74
N LEU A 28 3.82 8.72 3.32
CA LEU A 28 3.32 10.02 3.76
C LEU A 28 1.92 10.29 3.19
N SER A 29 1.67 9.95 1.92
CA SER A 29 0.33 10.03 1.31
C SER A 29 -0.69 9.23 2.10
N LYS A 30 -0.35 7.97 2.47
CA LYS A 30 -1.20 7.11 3.29
C LYS A 30 -1.49 7.73 4.66
N GLN A 31 -0.45 8.24 5.34
CA GLN A 31 -0.62 8.91 6.64
C GLN A 31 -1.49 10.16 6.54
N ILE A 32 -1.36 10.95 5.46
CA ILE A 32 -2.22 12.13 5.22
C ILE A 32 -3.68 11.68 5.05
N ARG A 33 -3.95 10.66 4.24
CA ARG A 33 -5.30 10.14 4.00
C ARG A 33 -5.96 9.67 5.29
N ILE A 34 -5.24 8.88 6.09
CA ILE A 34 -5.72 8.40 7.39
C ILE A 34 -6.01 9.58 8.32
N ALA A 35 -5.08 10.52 8.46
CA ALA A 35 -5.25 11.69 9.32
C ALA A 35 -6.46 12.54 8.94
N VAL A 36 -6.73 12.70 7.63
CA VAL A 36 -7.90 13.43 7.13
C VAL A 36 -9.19 12.65 7.40
N LYS A 37 -9.20 11.33 7.11
CA LYS A 37 -10.38 10.47 7.32
C LYS A 37 -10.78 10.40 8.79
N GLU A 38 -9.83 10.16 9.68
CA GLU A 38 -10.07 10.07 11.13
C GLU A 38 -10.38 11.42 11.78
N GLY A 39 -9.66 12.46 11.38
CA GLY A 39 -9.87 13.81 11.92
C GLY A 39 -11.05 14.56 11.31
N GLY A 40 -11.68 14.03 10.25
CA GLY A 40 -12.87 14.60 9.61
C GLY A 40 -12.66 16.00 9.00
N SER A 41 -11.42 16.48 8.90
CA SER A 41 -11.10 17.83 8.44
C SER A 41 -9.81 17.83 7.60
N ASP A 42 -9.86 18.51 6.46
CA ASP A 42 -8.72 18.82 5.61
C ASP A 42 -7.91 20.05 6.05
N ASN A 43 -8.42 20.78 7.07
CA ASN A 43 -7.75 21.94 7.60
C ASN A 43 -6.83 21.58 8.78
N PRO A 44 -5.50 21.77 8.66
CA PRO A 44 -4.56 21.43 9.72
C PRO A 44 -4.72 22.25 11.01
N GLN A 45 -5.47 23.34 10.98
CA GLN A 45 -5.79 24.10 12.18
C GLN A 45 -6.78 23.35 13.07
N PHE A 46 -7.69 22.57 12.48
CA PHE A 46 -8.71 21.78 13.16
C PHE A 46 -8.35 20.28 13.23
N ASN A 47 -7.23 19.88 12.61
CA ASN A 47 -6.75 18.50 12.58
C ASN A 47 -5.27 18.45 12.99
N PRO A 48 -4.97 18.29 14.29
CA PRO A 48 -3.59 18.25 14.79
C PRO A 48 -2.76 17.10 14.19
N THR A 49 -3.36 15.94 13.98
CA THR A 49 -2.70 14.77 13.35
C THR A 49 -2.27 15.09 11.93
N LEU A 50 -3.17 15.68 11.14
CA LEU A 50 -2.86 16.12 9.78
C LEU A 50 -1.72 17.14 9.77
N ARG A 51 -1.71 18.09 10.69
CA ARG A 51 -0.64 19.10 10.79
C ARG A 51 0.73 18.45 10.95
N VAL A 52 0.85 17.50 11.88
CA VAL A 52 2.12 16.77 12.11
C VAL A 52 2.58 16.02 10.87
N VAL A 53 1.66 15.37 10.17
CA VAL A 53 2.00 14.61 8.95
C VAL A 53 2.39 15.56 7.80
N LEU A 54 1.71 16.70 7.67
CA LEU A 54 2.06 17.72 6.67
C LEU A 54 3.45 18.31 6.90
N ASP A 55 3.86 18.50 8.15
CA ASP A 55 5.21 18.98 8.47
C ASP A 55 6.27 17.93 8.11
N LYS A 56 6.01 16.64 8.34
CA LYS A 56 6.85 15.52 7.85
C LYS A 56 6.93 15.50 6.32
N ALA A 57 5.82 15.69 5.63
CA ALA A 57 5.77 15.70 4.16
C ALA A 57 6.59 16.87 3.58
N LYS A 58 6.50 18.07 4.18
CA LYS A 58 7.32 19.22 3.81
C LYS A 58 8.81 18.96 4.06
N ALA A 59 9.17 18.39 5.21
CA ALA A 59 10.56 18.04 5.54
C ALA A 59 11.14 17.00 4.57
N ALA A 60 10.32 16.07 4.07
CA ALA A 60 10.69 15.10 3.03
C ALA A 60 10.73 15.71 1.61
N ASN A 61 10.41 17.00 1.43
CA ASN A 61 10.26 17.67 0.14
C ASN A 61 9.21 17.02 -0.77
N MET A 62 8.11 16.55 -0.20
CA MET A 62 6.99 16.01 -0.96
C MET A 62 6.33 17.13 -1.79
N PRO A 63 6.07 16.91 -3.09
CA PRO A 63 5.42 17.91 -3.94
C PRO A 63 4.03 18.30 -3.40
N LYS A 64 3.70 19.59 -3.51
CA LYS A 64 2.41 20.11 -3.03
C LYS A 64 1.22 19.42 -3.66
N ASP A 65 1.32 19.09 -4.95
CA ASP A 65 0.25 18.38 -5.68
C ASP A 65 0.00 16.98 -5.12
N ASN A 66 1.06 16.27 -4.72
CA ASN A 66 0.93 14.96 -4.08
C ASN A 66 0.27 15.07 -2.68
N ILE A 67 0.64 16.11 -1.93
CA ILE A 67 0.00 16.41 -0.63
C ILE A 67 -1.48 16.69 -0.84
N GLN A 68 -1.84 17.56 -1.80
CA GLN A 68 -3.22 17.92 -2.07
C GLN A 68 -4.04 16.72 -2.52
N LYS A 69 -3.52 15.91 -3.44
CA LYS A 69 -4.16 14.64 -3.87
C LYS A 69 -4.42 13.70 -2.70
N ALA A 70 -3.46 13.58 -1.77
CA ALA A 70 -3.64 12.74 -0.58
C ALA A 70 -4.74 13.28 0.35
N ILE A 71 -4.82 14.60 0.53
CA ILE A 71 -5.89 15.26 1.30
C ILE A 71 -7.25 15.01 0.63
N ASP A 72 -7.36 15.25 -0.67
CA ASP A 72 -8.61 15.10 -1.42
C ASP A 72 -9.09 13.65 -1.39
N LYS A 73 -8.17 12.70 -1.55
CA LYS A 73 -8.46 11.26 -1.43
C LYS A 73 -8.96 10.91 -0.01
N GLY A 74 -8.35 11.46 1.03
CA GLY A 74 -8.79 11.28 2.43
C GLY A 74 -10.18 11.86 2.70
N MET A 75 -10.57 12.92 1.98
CA MET A 75 -11.92 13.52 2.02
C MET A 75 -12.92 12.84 1.07
N GLY A 76 -12.51 11.80 0.34
CA GLY A 76 -13.34 11.17 -0.69
C GLY A 76 -13.60 12.06 -1.91
N ARG A 77 -12.75 13.07 -2.15
CA ARG A 77 -12.84 14.01 -3.28
C ARG A 77 -11.77 13.70 -4.32
N SER A 78 -12.12 13.77 -5.60
CA SER A 78 -11.16 13.73 -6.69
C SER A 78 -11.08 15.08 -7.39
N SER A 79 -9.91 15.42 -7.93
CA SER A 79 -9.63 16.68 -8.62
C SER A 79 -10.44 16.86 -9.93
N ASP A 80 -10.93 15.76 -10.51
CA ASP A 80 -11.71 15.71 -11.74
C ASP A 80 -13.21 15.52 -11.49
N GLY A 81 -13.67 15.56 -10.23
CA GLY A 81 -15.06 15.32 -9.85
C GLY A 81 -15.44 13.84 -9.77
N SER A 82 -14.51 12.90 -10.00
CA SER A 82 -14.73 11.48 -9.74
C SER A 82 -14.80 11.21 -8.24
N THR A 83 -15.51 10.18 -7.84
CA THR A 83 -15.60 9.79 -6.43
C THR A 83 -14.60 8.67 -6.19
N PHE A 84 -13.85 8.75 -5.11
CA PHE A 84 -13.02 7.62 -4.68
C PHE A 84 -13.91 6.46 -4.26
N GLN A 85 -13.54 5.26 -4.71
CA GLN A 85 -14.22 4.01 -4.41
C GLN A 85 -13.30 3.09 -3.64
N GLU A 86 -13.86 2.42 -2.64
CA GLU A 86 -13.17 1.38 -1.90
C GLU A 86 -13.48 0.02 -2.55
N ILE A 87 -12.44 -0.76 -2.80
CA ILE A 87 -12.57 -2.13 -3.29
C ILE A 87 -11.55 -3.03 -2.60
N THR A 88 -11.96 -4.25 -2.28
CA THR A 88 -11.06 -5.29 -1.76
C THR A 88 -10.81 -6.32 -2.86
N TYR A 89 -9.56 -6.46 -3.26
CA TYR A 89 -9.14 -7.56 -4.12
C TYR A 89 -8.73 -8.75 -3.24
N GLU A 90 -9.18 -9.92 -3.65
CA GLU A 90 -8.80 -11.19 -3.07
C GLU A 90 -7.70 -11.80 -3.91
N ALA A 91 -6.65 -12.32 -3.29
CA ALA A 91 -5.50 -12.87 -3.99
C ALA A 91 -4.89 -14.04 -3.22
N PHE A 92 -4.07 -14.81 -3.93
CA PHE A 92 -3.27 -15.89 -3.37
C PHE A 92 -1.81 -15.66 -3.71
N GLY A 93 -1.00 -15.51 -2.65
CA GLY A 93 0.44 -15.30 -2.74
C GLY A 93 1.25 -16.60 -2.82
N PRO A 94 2.59 -16.50 -2.77
CA PRO A 94 3.48 -17.65 -2.65
C PRO A 94 3.04 -18.58 -1.52
N GLY A 95 3.17 -19.89 -1.73
CA GLY A 95 2.66 -20.90 -0.81
C GLY A 95 1.14 -21.00 -0.73
N GLY A 96 0.40 -20.34 -1.62
CA GLY A 96 -1.07 -20.32 -1.62
C GLY A 96 -1.68 -19.48 -0.49
N VAL A 97 -0.91 -18.57 0.12
CA VAL A 97 -1.37 -17.73 1.24
C VAL A 97 -2.44 -16.76 0.77
N PRO A 98 -3.66 -16.78 1.36
CA PRO A 98 -4.71 -15.83 1.06
C PRO A 98 -4.33 -14.41 1.47
N LEU A 99 -4.69 -13.46 0.61
CA LEU A 99 -4.46 -12.03 0.79
C LEU A 99 -5.75 -11.26 0.56
N LEU A 100 -6.01 -10.25 1.38
CA LEU A 100 -6.97 -9.19 1.11
C LEU A 100 -6.19 -7.91 0.85
N ILE A 101 -6.43 -7.28 -0.30
CA ILE A 101 -5.77 -6.05 -0.72
C ILE A 101 -6.84 -4.97 -0.82
N MET A 102 -6.87 -4.08 0.16
CA MET A 102 -7.82 -2.97 0.22
C MET A 102 -7.27 -1.79 -0.56
N VAL A 103 -8.07 -1.30 -1.48
CA VAL A 103 -7.71 -0.26 -2.44
C VAL A 103 -8.73 0.85 -2.39
N VAL A 104 -8.26 2.10 -2.37
CA VAL A 104 -9.07 3.31 -2.52
C VAL A 104 -8.60 4.04 -3.76
N THR A 105 -9.44 4.11 -4.76
CA THR A 105 -9.06 4.63 -6.08
C THR A 105 -10.18 5.46 -6.73
N ASP A 106 -9.80 6.42 -7.52
CA ASP A 106 -10.67 7.15 -8.45
C ASP A 106 -10.81 6.43 -9.81
N ASN A 107 -10.00 5.37 -10.06
CA ASN A 107 -10.00 4.61 -11.30
C ASN A 107 -9.76 3.11 -11.06
N LEU A 108 -10.86 2.34 -10.99
CA LEU A 108 -10.85 0.89 -10.74
C LEU A 108 -10.03 0.11 -11.79
N ASN A 109 -10.06 0.54 -13.06
CA ASN A 109 -9.34 -0.15 -14.12
C ASN A 109 -7.83 0.02 -13.97
N ARG A 110 -7.35 1.23 -13.64
CA ARG A 110 -5.95 1.50 -13.35
C ARG A 110 -5.49 0.68 -12.16
N ALA A 111 -6.13 0.86 -11.02
CA ALA A 111 -5.76 0.19 -9.77
C ALA A 111 -5.79 -1.34 -9.91
N GLY A 112 -6.84 -1.89 -10.52
CA GLY A 112 -6.94 -3.33 -10.79
C GLY A 112 -5.85 -3.84 -11.73
N GLY A 113 -5.46 -3.04 -12.73
CA GLY A 113 -4.35 -3.34 -13.63
C GLY A 113 -3.00 -3.39 -12.91
N GLU A 114 -2.72 -2.40 -12.04
CA GLU A 114 -1.50 -2.32 -11.24
C GLU A 114 -1.39 -3.48 -10.25
N VAL A 115 -2.46 -3.76 -9.50
CA VAL A 115 -2.51 -4.90 -8.55
C VAL A 115 -2.26 -6.22 -9.28
N LYS A 116 -2.94 -6.49 -10.40
CA LYS A 116 -2.75 -7.71 -11.20
C LYS A 116 -1.33 -7.82 -11.73
N HIS A 117 -0.75 -6.71 -12.19
CA HIS A 117 0.61 -6.69 -12.71
C HIS A 117 1.63 -7.08 -11.62
N VAL A 118 1.52 -6.49 -10.42
CA VAL A 118 2.41 -6.82 -9.29
C VAL A 118 2.24 -8.28 -8.87
N LEU A 119 1.01 -8.76 -8.70
CA LEU A 119 0.71 -10.16 -8.36
C LEU A 119 1.38 -11.11 -9.36
N SER A 120 1.18 -10.89 -10.66
CA SER A 120 1.73 -11.73 -11.72
C SER A 120 3.27 -11.78 -11.69
N ARG A 121 3.93 -10.66 -11.41
CA ARG A 121 5.41 -10.61 -11.32
C ARG A 121 5.98 -11.36 -10.12
N HIS A 122 5.18 -11.60 -9.10
CA HIS A 122 5.59 -12.28 -7.87
C HIS A 122 4.98 -13.69 -7.73
N ASN A 123 4.59 -14.33 -8.84
CA ASN A 123 3.98 -15.66 -8.86
C ASN A 123 2.75 -15.78 -7.95
N ALA A 124 1.97 -14.71 -7.87
CA ALA A 124 0.72 -14.62 -7.16
C ALA A 124 -0.43 -14.46 -8.16
N SER A 125 -1.65 -14.74 -7.73
CA SER A 125 -2.84 -14.68 -8.57
C SER A 125 -3.97 -13.94 -7.88
N ILE A 126 -4.74 -13.18 -8.68
CA ILE A 126 -6.00 -12.61 -8.21
C ILE A 126 -7.05 -13.71 -8.13
N GLY A 127 -7.80 -13.74 -7.04
CA GLY A 127 -8.91 -14.66 -6.82
C GLY A 127 -10.25 -14.07 -7.29
N SER A 128 -11.25 -14.93 -7.38
CA SER A 128 -12.63 -14.49 -7.55
C SER A 128 -13.19 -13.93 -6.24
N PRO A 129 -14.20 -13.06 -6.26
CA PRO A 129 -14.89 -12.61 -5.05
C PRO A 129 -15.35 -13.77 -4.18
N GLY A 130 -15.02 -13.74 -2.88
CA GLY A 130 -15.33 -14.78 -1.92
C GLY A 130 -14.31 -15.93 -1.86
N SER A 131 -13.30 -15.97 -2.72
CA SER A 131 -12.34 -17.09 -2.77
C SER A 131 -11.34 -17.09 -1.61
N ALA A 132 -11.02 -15.92 -1.04
CA ALA A 132 -10.12 -15.75 0.10
C ALA A 132 -10.82 -15.14 1.30
N MET A 133 -11.85 -14.32 1.10
CA MET A 133 -12.55 -13.56 2.14
C MET A 133 -13.06 -14.43 3.30
N TYR A 134 -13.51 -15.67 3.04
CA TYR A 134 -14.01 -16.57 4.07
C TYR A 134 -12.96 -16.98 5.11
N MET A 135 -11.68 -16.79 4.80
CA MET A 135 -10.57 -17.08 5.71
C MET A 135 -10.26 -15.93 6.66
N PHE A 136 -11.00 -14.84 6.57
CA PHE A 136 -10.83 -13.66 7.41
C PHE A 136 -12.12 -13.33 8.15
N THR A 137 -11.99 -12.78 9.33
CA THR A 137 -13.09 -12.19 10.09
C THR A 137 -12.87 -10.69 10.21
N ARG A 138 -13.95 -9.93 10.30
CA ARG A 138 -13.91 -8.49 10.48
C ARG A 138 -14.10 -8.18 11.96
N GLY A 139 -13.12 -7.50 12.58
CA GLY A 139 -13.18 -7.04 13.94
C GLY A 139 -14.15 -5.88 14.15
N GLU A 140 -14.39 -5.51 15.41
CA GLU A 140 -15.24 -4.36 15.77
C GLU A 140 -14.65 -3.04 15.25
N ASP A 141 -13.34 -2.94 15.17
CA ASP A 141 -12.58 -1.82 14.60
C ASP A 141 -12.55 -1.81 13.06
N GLN A 142 -13.32 -2.69 12.42
CA GLN A 142 -13.40 -2.87 10.97
C GLN A 142 -12.14 -3.47 10.32
N SER A 143 -11.10 -3.81 11.08
CA SER A 143 -9.91 -4.51 10.58
C SER A 143 -10.22 -5.97 10.23
N TYR A 144 -9.52 -6.52 9.24
CA TYR A 144 -9.60 -7.94 8.92
C TYR A 144 -8.50 -8.71 9.64
N GLN A 145 -8.86 -9.88 10.18
CA GLN A 145 -7.94 -10.80 10.82
C GLN A 145 -8.11 -12.20 10.26
N PRO A 146 -7.03 -12.95 10.00
CA PRO A 146 -7.15 -14.31 9.51
C PRO A 146 -7.73 -15.22 10.59
N THR A 147 -8.74 -16.02 10.24
CA THR A 147 -9.36 -17.02 11.12
C THR A 147 -8.57 -18.32 11.15
N MET A 148 -7.88 -18.63 10.07
CA MET A 148 -7.04 -19.82 9.90
C MET A 148 -5.70 -19.44 9.33
N PRO A 149 -4.73 -18.99 10.17
CA PRO A 149 -3.39 -18.67 9.69
C PRO A 149 -2.70 -19.90 9.09
N LEU A 150 -2.00 -19.71 7.97
CA LEU A 150 -1.29 -20.75 7.24
C LEU A 150 0.21 -20.71 7.54
N HIS A 151 0.79 -21.88 7.76
CA HIS A 151 2.23 -22.06 7.76
C HIS A 151 2.70 -22.36 6.33
N VAL A 152 3.74 -21.68 5.92
CA VAL A 152 4.42 -21.93 4.64
C VAL A 152 5.92 -22.12 4.88
N SER A 153 6.65 -22.51 3.85
CA SER A 153 8.11 -22.57 3.91
C SER A 153 8.73 -21.19 4.12
N ASP A 154 9.93 -21.11 4.71
CA ASP A 154 10.67 -19.85 4.87
C ASP A 154 10.90 -19.15 3.52
N GLU A 155 11.09 -19.93 2.45
CA GLU A 155 11.24 -19.43 1.09
C GLU A 155 9.96 -18.73 0.61
N ASP A 156 8.80 -19.36 0.80
CA ASP A 156 7.51 -18.76 0.41
C ASP A 156 7.16 -17.57 1.29
N ALA A 157 7.47 -17.62 2.59
CA ALA A 157 7.30 -16.49 3.50
C ALA A 157 8.12 -15.26 3.02
N SER A 158 9.39 -15.46 2.67
CA SER A 158 10.25 -14.39 2.15
C SER A 158 9.77 -13.83 0.81
N LYS A 159 9.28 -14.71 -0.09
CA LYS A 159 8.66 -14.28 -1.35
C LYS A 159 7.38 -13.48 -1.12
N LEU A 160 6.57 -13.90 -0.13
CA LEU A 160 5.35 -13.19 0.25
C LEU A 160 5.62 -11.80 0.82
N GLU A 161 6.64 -11.65 1.67
CA GLU A 161 7.07 -10.35 2.18
C GLU A 161 7.50 -9.42 1.03
N THR A 162 8.23 -9.96 0.06
CA THR A 162 8.62 -9.20 -1.14
C THR A 162 7.40 -8.76 -1.95
N LEU A 163 6.42 -9.63 -2.13
CA LEU A 163 5.15 -9.32 -2.79
C LEU A 163 4.38 -8.23 -2.04
N ILE A 164 4.22 -8.37 -0.71
CA ILE A 164 3.51 -7.38 0.11
C ILE A 164 4.19 -6.02 -0.01
N SER A 165 5.52 -5.96 0.10
CA SER A 165 6.27 -4.72 -0.08
C SER A 165 6.05 -4.08 -1.44
N ALA A 166 5.97 -4.88 -2.51
CA ALA A 166 5.71 -4.38 -3.86
C ALA A 166 4.26 -3.88 -4.04
N LEU A 167 3.29 -4.53 -3.41
CA LEU A 167 1.89 -4.08 -3.41
C LEU A 167 1.70 -2.78 -2.61
N GLU A 168 2.42 -2.63 -1.49
CA GLU A 168 2.40 -1.41 -0.68
C GLU A 168 2.96 -0.17 -1.41
N GLU A 169 3.75 -0.36 -2.47
CA GLU A 169 4.25 0.72 -3.32
C GLU A 169 3.19 1.28 -4.27
N ILE A 170 2.08 0.55 -4.49
CA ILE A 170 0.96 1.04 -5.30
C ILE A 170 0.23 2.14 -4.50
N GLU A 171 0.11 3.33 -5.11
CA GLU A 171 -0.48 4.51 -4.44
C GLU A 171 -1.92 4.28 -3.95
N ASP A 172 -2.68 3.47 -4.69
CA ASP A 172 -4.08 3.20 -4.38
C ASP A 172 -4.29 2.10 -3.33
N VAL A 173 -3.25 1.33 -2.98
CA VAL A 173 -3.33 0.30 -1.95
C VAL A 173 -3.26 0.94 -0.56
N GLU A 174 -4.31 0.74 0.25
CA GLU A 174 -4.39 1.25 1.62
C GLU A 174 -3.89 0.26 2.66
N GLU A 175 -4.33 -0.99 2.53
CA GLU A 175 -4.03 -2.03 3.50
C GLU A 175 -3.92 -3.39 2.81
N ILE A 176 -3.06 -4.25 3.35
CA ILE A 176 -2.93 -5.64 2.93
C ILE A 176 -2.98 -6.51 4.17
N VAL A 177 -3.89 -7.48 4.17
CA VAL A 177 -3.98 -8.48 5.22
C VAL A 177 -3.67 -9.85 4.63
N SER A 178 -2.74 -10.57 5.25
CA SER A 178 -2.36 -11.92 4.85
C SER A 178 -2.77 -12.96 5.89
N ALA A 179 -3.12 -14.15 5.43
CA ALA A 179 -3.34 -15.29 6.31
C ALA A 179 -2.04 -16.05 6.63
N LEU A 180 -0.88 -15.42 6.48
CA LEU A 180 0.38 -16.00 6.93
C LEU A 180 0.42 -16.03 8.46
N GLN A 181 0.79 -17.16 9.04
CA GLN A 181 1.07 -17.22 10.47
C GLN A 181 2.37 -16.48 10.76
N SER A 182 2.29 -15.44 11.61
CA SER A 182 3.49 -14.76 12.11
C SER A 182 4.34 -15.73 12.91
N SER A 183 5.64 -15.78 12.64
CA SER A 183 6.60 -16.57 13.39
C SER A 183 6.89 -15.99 14.80
N THR A 184 6.07 -15.07 15.28
CA THR A 184 6.22 -14.44 16.60
C THR A 184 5.34 -15.13 17.61
N GLY A 185 5.97 -15.99 18.45
CA GLY A 185 5.44 -16.25 19.78
C GLY A 185 5.06 -17.67 20.12
N THR A 186 6.04 -18.56 20.15
CA THR A 186 6.05 -19.57 21.21
C THR A 186 7.15 -19.19 22.19
N ALA A 187 6.83 -18.29 23.11
CA ALA A 187 7.49 -18.25 24.40
C ALA A 187 6.52 -18.91 25.37
N ALA A 188 6.82 -20.18 25.68
CA ALA A 188 6.21 -20.91 26.78
C ALA A 188 6.58 -20.27 28.13
#